data_4a985b4a70cf0496c0a451b7e3163ec6
#
_entry.id   4a985b4a70cf0496c0a451b7e3163ec6
#
_cell.length_a   1.000
_cell.length_b   1.000
_cell.length_c   1.000
_cell.angle_alpha   90.00
_cell.angle_beta   90.00
_cell.angle_gamma   90.00
#
_symmetry.space_group_name_H-M   'P 1'
#
loop_
_entity.id
_entity.type
_entity.pdbx_description
1 polymer ?
#
loop_
_entity_poly.entity_id
_entity_poly.type
_entity_poly.pdbx_seq_one_letter_code
_entity_poly.pdbx_strand_id
1 'polypeptide(L)'
;HLHFDHTVSISSAWLSGWLFGRRVPLVVQGPSGIKSMMEHIQKAYQWDIDYRVMVGVPVEGSELVVKEVSEGVILEQQGLRITAFQVEHMPVDLKTRELLGLRGETLGYRVDYKGHSVVFSGDTKTSTKSDILKYGQGVDLLIHEVQVPSPGATPEANLANVSLSVHSTPAEVGFVFAKSRPKMAIYSHIIPPGTTAEDLTALTRPYYDGPLTVAHDFMEITLSGDEIIIGDREKQGDGKFEDSRVLEE
;
A
#
# COMPACT_ATOMS: atom_id res chain seq x y z
N HIS A 1 2.53 7.32 1.87
CA HIS A 1 2.33 8.78 2.01
C HIS A 1 1.03 9.08 2.76
N LEU A 2 0.75 10.39 3.00
CA LEU A 2 -0.34 10.78 3.90
C LEU A 2 -1.60 11.28 3.16
N HIS A 3 -1.82 10.93 1.90
CA HIS A 3 -3.10 11.22 1.26
C HIS A 3 -4.23 10.46 1.96
N PHE A 4 -5.43 11.02 1.93
CA PHE A 4 -6.56 10.51 2.72
C PHE A 4 -6.98 9.10 2.32
N ASP A 5 -6.92 8.77 1.04
CA ASP A 5 -7.27 7.46 0.48
C ASP A 5 -6.33 6.33 0.92
N HIS A 6 -5.13 6.67 1.42
CA HIS A 6 -4.18 5.73 2.03
C HIS A 6 -4.26 5.70 3.56
N THR A 7 -4.92 6.66 4.19
CA THR A 7 -4.86 6.85 5.66
C THR A 7 -6.22 6.83 6.35
N VAL A 8 -7.32 7.09 5.65
CA VAL A 8 -8.65 7.22 6.24
C VAL A 8 -9.09 5.98 7.03
N SER A 9 -8.71 4.80 6.58
CA SER A 9 -9.08 3.53 7.23
C SER A 9 -8.22 3.14 8.44
N ILE A 10 -7.13 3.87 8.72
CA ILE A 10 -6.25 3.54 9.87
C ILE A 10 -7.03 3.64 11.19
N SER A 11 -7.84 4.69 11.36
CA SER A 11 -8.65 4.86 12.57
C SER A 11 -9.66 3.72 12.75
N SER A 12 -10.30 3.27 11.67
CA SER A 12 -11.22 2.13 11.70
C SER A 12 -10.50 0.85 12.08
N ALA A 13 -9.37 0.53 11.45
CA ALA A 13 -8.58 -0.66 11.78
C ALA A 13 -8.07 -0.64 13.23
N TRP A 14 -7.65 0.54 13.72
CA TRP A 14 -7.23 0.72 15.11
C TRP A 14 -8.35 0.45 16.11
N LEU A 15 -9.45 1.17 15.99
CA LEU A 15 -10.55 1.11 16.97
C LEU A 15 -11.34 -0.20 16.86
N SER A 16 -11.62 -0.70 15.66
CA SER A 16 -12.28 -1.99 15.49
C SER A 16 -11.41 -3.13 16.00
N GLY A 17 -10.11 -3.13 15.70
CA GLY A 17 -9.20 -4.14 16.22
C GLY A 17 -9.17 -4.18 17.75
N TRP A 18 -9.21 -3.01 18.43
CA TRP A 18 -9.36 -2.91 19.87
C TRP A 18 -10.66 -3.52 20.38
N LEU A 19 -11.78 -3.13 19.77
CA LEU A 19 -13.12 -3.60 20.17
C LEU A 19 -13.29 -5.11 19.94
N PHE A 20 -12.73 -5.63 18.85
CA PHE A 20 -12.79 -7.06 18.54
C PHE A 20 -11.68 -7.91 19.17
N GLY A 21 -10.97 -7.38 20.17
CA GLY A 21 -10.17 -8.20 21.07
C GLY A 21 -8.67 -7.97 21.06
N ARG A 22 -8.10 -7.06 20.22
CA ARG A 22 -6.69 -6.72 20.35
C ARG A 22 -6.40 -6.14 21.75
N ARG A 23 -5.40 -6.71 22.42
CA ARG A 23 -5.00 -6.34 23.80
C ARG A 23 -3.55 -5.85 23.87
N VAL A 24 -3.01 -5.47 22.72
CA VAL A 24 -1.68 -4.85 22.58
C VAL A 24 -1.81 -3.56 21.80
N PRO A 25 -0.89 -2.59 21.98
CA PRO A 25 -0.87 -1.36 21.20
C PRO A 25 -0.85 -1.63 19.69
N LEU A 26 -1.53 -0.80 18.90
CA LEU A 26 -1.34 -0.81 17.45
C LEU A 26 -0.05 -0.08 17.13
N VAL A 27 0.86 -0.75 16.42
CA VAL A 27 2.07 -0.13 15.87
C VAL A 27 1.74 0.43 14.49
N VAL A 28 1.95 1.74 14.30
CA VAL A 28 1.79 2.43 13.03
C VAL A 28 3.15 2.98 12.61
N GLN A 29 3.61 2.59 11.42
CA GLN A 29 4.84 3.11 10.84
C GLN A 29 4.51 3.78 9.50
N GLY A 30 5.04 4.98 9.28
CA GLY A 30 4.78 5.75 8.07
C GLY A 30 5.75 6.91 7.91
N PRO A 31 5.65 7.67 6.82
CA PRO A 31 6.54 8.79 6.56
C PRO A 31 6.37 9.91 7.58
N SER A 32 7.27 10.88 7.53
CA SER A 32 7.19 12.09 8.36
C SER A 32 5.80 12.75 8.28
N GLY A 33 5.26 13.12 9.45
CA GLY A 33 3.90 13.65 9.62
C GLY A 33 2.88 12.63 10.13
N ILE A 34 3.14 11.31 10.01
CA ILE A 34 2.21 10.28 10.50
C ILE A 34 1.99 10.38 12.02
N LYS A 35 3.02 10.76 12.77
CA LYS A 35 2.91 10.92 14.23
C LYS A 35 1.91 12.01 14.58
N SER A 36 2.07 13.19 14.01
CA SER A 36 1.13 14.31 14.22
C SER A 36 -0.29 13.95 13.78
N MET A 37 -0.43 13.28 12.63
CA MET A 37 -1.72 12.83 12.13
C MET A 37 -2.41 11.90 13.12
N MET A 38 -1.72 10.87 13.62
CA MET A 38 -2.28 9.90 14.56
C MET A 38 -2.60 10.53 15.93
N GLU A 39 -1.81 11.48 16.40
CA GLU A 39 -2.12 12.25 17.60
C GLU A 39 -3.43 13.04 17.48
N HIS A 40 -3.70 13.64 16.31
CA HIS A 40 -4.96 14.35 16.08
C HIS A 40 -6.14 13.40 15.92
N ILE A 41 -5.96 12.27 15.25
CA ILE A 41 -6.98 11.21 15.14
C ILE A 41 -7.33 10.66 16.52
N GLN A 42 -6.33 10.40 17.37
CA GLN A 42 -6.55 9.94 18.74
C GLN A 42 -7.37 10.94 19.57
N LYS A 43 -7.03 12.23 19.47
CA LYS A 43 -7.80 13.29 20.12
C LYS A 43 -9.24 13.36 19.63
N ALA A 44 -9.47 13.15 18.33
CA ALA A 44 -10.81 13.16 17.75
C ALA A 44 -11.70 12.04 18.34
N TYR A 45 -11.12 10.90 18.69
CA TYR A 45 -11.84 9.76 19.28
C TYR A 45 -11.72 9.65 20.79
N GLN A 46 -11.08 10.62 21.46
CA GLN A 46 -10.78 10.55 22.91
C GLN A 46 -12.04 10.29 23.74
N TRP A 47 -13.15 10.95 23.43
CA TRP A 47 -14.40 10.76 24.16
C TRP A 47 -14.90 9.29 24.09
N ASP A 48 -14.86 8.66 22.93
CA ASP A 48 -15.29 7.26 22.77
C ASP A 48 -14.33 6.30 23.47
N ILE A 49 -13.03 6.58 23.43
CA ILE A 49 -12.00 5.79 24.13
C ILE A 49 -12.25 5.85 25.63
N ASP A 50 -12.40 7.04 26.21
CA ASP A 50 -12.62 7.23 27.65
C ASP A 50 -13.91 6.54 28.10
N TYR A 51 -15.00 6.68 27.34
CA TYR A 51 -16.26 6.01 27.62
C TYR A 51 -16.11 4.48 27.65
N ARG A 52 -15.46 3.89 26.66
CA ARG A 52 -15.28 2.43 26.58
C ARG A 52 -14.40 1.89 27.67
N VAL A 53 -13.33 2.59 28.02
CA VAL A 53 -12.48 2.24 29.16
C VAL A 53 -13.27 2.31 30.47
N MET A 54 -14.07 3.36 30.65
CA MET A 54 -14.92 3.53 31.82
C MET A 54 -15.94 2.38 31.96
N VAL A 55 -16.46 1.83 30.88
CA VAL A 55 -17.39 0.69 30.91
C VAL A 55 -16.70 -0.67 30.87
N GLY A 56 -15.38 -0.72 31.03
CA GLY A 56 -14.61 -1.95 31.26
C GLY A 56 -13.92 -2.56 30.05
N VAL A 57 -13.83 -1.84 28.93
CA VAL A 57 -12.99 -2.30 27.81
C VAL A 57 -11.52 -2.09 28.18
N PRO A 58 -10.66 -3.12 28.12
CA PRO A 58 -9.24 -3.00 28.44
C PRO A 58 -8.54 -1.93 27.62
N VAL A 59 -7.78 -1.04 28.26
CA VAL A 59 -7.18 0.15 27.63
C VAL A 59 -6.04 -0.19 26.68
N GLU A 60 -5.32 -1.28 26.88
CA GLU A 60 -4.08 -1.63 26.17
C GLU A 60 -4.26 -1.70 24.65
N GLY A 61 -5.41 -2.18 24.20
CA GLY A 61 -5.72 -2.23 22.77
C GLY A 61 -6.04 -0.87 22.15
N SER A 62 -6.33 0.17 22.93
CA SER A 62 -6.52 1.54 22.46
C SER A 62 -5.21 2.30 22.30
N GLU A 63 -4.11 1.78 22.82
CA GLU A 63 -2.81 2.43 22.74
C GLU A 63 -2.24 2.40 21.32
N LEU A 64 -1.48 3.45 21.00
CA LEU A 64 -0.79 3.61 19.71
C LEU A 64 0.71 3.74 19.93
N VAL A 65 1.48 3.01 19.14
CA VAL A 65 2.92 3.21 18.99
C VAL A 65 3.18 3.70 17.57
N VAL A 66 3.43 5.00 17.42
CA VAL A 66 3.61 5.60 16.10
C VAL A 66 5.08 5.91 15.86
N LYS A 67 5.62 5.45 14.74
CA LYS A 67 7.02 5.67 14.33
C LYS A 67 7.05 6.33 12.96
N GLU A 68 7.75 7.44 12.85
CA GLU A 68 8.12 8.01 11.57
C GLU A 68 9.31 7.22 11.02
N VAL A 69 9.20 6.80 9.78
CA VAL A 69 10.22 6.02 9.07
C VAL A 69 10.54 6.69 7.74
N SER A 70 11.77 6.46 7.30
CA SER A 70 12.28 6.84 5.98
C SER A 70 12.78 5.59 5.26
N GLU A 71 13.53 5.78 4.19
CA GLU A 71 14.18 4.69 3.45
C GLU A 71 15.05 3.80 4.36
N GLY A 72 14.97 2.49 4.13
CA GLY A 72 15.75 1.48 4.84
C GLY A 72 14.90 0.37 5.46
N VAL A 73 15.51 -0.49 6.24
CA VAL A 73 14.83 -1.56 6.96
C VAL A 73 14.05 -0.97 8.13
N ILE A 74 12.74 -1.08 8.10
CA ILE A 74 11.84 -0.52 9.13
C ILE A 74 11.32 -1.57 10.11
N LEU A 75 11.36 -2.85 9.73
CA LEU A 75 11.02 -3.98 10.60
C LEU A 75 11.89 -5.18 10.24
N GLU A 76 12.45 -5.83 11.25
CA GLU A 76 13.13 -7.11 11.10
C GLU A 76 12.90 -7.94 12.38
N GLN A 77 12.07 -8.97 12.27
CA GLN A 77 11.76 -9.86 13.39
C GLN A 77 11.21 -11.21 12.90
N GLN A 78 11.55 -12.29 13.57
CA GLN A 78 11.03 -13.64 13.31
C GLN A 78 11.06 -14.05 11.81
N GLY A 79 12.12 -13.63 11.09
CA GLY A 79 12.28 -13.91 9.66
C GLY A 79 11.46 -13.01 8.72
N LEU A 80 10.62 -12.12 9.26
CA LEU A 80 9.97 -11.06 8.50
C LEU A 80 10.89 -9.85 8.42
N ARG A 81 11.12 -9.36 7.21
CA ARG A 81 11.85 -8.12 6.94
C ARG A 81 11.02 -7.20 6.07
N ILE A 82 10.84 -5.95 6.51
CA ILE A 82 10.17 -4.91 5.72
C ILE A 82 11.17 -3.79 5.46
N THR A 83 11.34 -3.48 4.19
CA THR A 83 12.20 -2.38 3.72
C THR A 83 11.33 -1.33 3.05
N ALA A 84 11.42 -0.09 3.52
CA ALA A 84 10.84 1.07 2.85
C ALA A 84 11.83 1.64 1.83
N PHE A 85 11.35 2.13 0.71
CA PHE A 85 12.15 2.83 -0.30
C PHE A 85 11.38 4.03 -0.84
N GLN A 86 12.11 5.03 -1.33
CA GLN A 86 11.48 6.25 -1.85
C GLN A 86 10.83 6.00 -3.20
N VAL A 87 9.68 6.66 -3.41
CA VAL A 87 8.98 6.69 -4.70
C VAL A 87 8.58 8.13 -5.04
N GLU A 88 8.37 8.39 -6.33
CA GLU A 88 8.11 9.74 -6.86
C GLU A 88 6.61 9.97 -7.00
N HIS A 89 5.98 10.71 -6.07
CA HIS A 89 4.55 10.99 -6.13
C HIS A 89 4.19 12.46 -5.90
N MET A 90 5.13 13.31 -5.49
CA MET A 90 4.86 14.72 -5.26
C MET A 90 5.18 15.57 -6.50
N PRO A 91 4.21 16.37 -7.01
CA PRO A 91 4.37 17.12 -8.26
C PRO A 91 5.26 18.35 -8.13
N VAL A 92 5.59 18.76 -6.88
CA VAL A 92 6.34 19.98 -6.61
C VAL A 92 7.78 19.66 -6.18
N ASP A 93 8.70 20.52 -6.60
CA ASP A 93 10.10 20.39 -6.22
C ASP A 93 10.32 20.53 -4.70
N LEU A 94 11.45 20.03 -4.21
CA LEU A 94 11.78 19.98 -2.78
C LEU A 94 11.69 21.37 -2.11
N LYS A 95 12.12 22.43 -2.80
CA LYS A 95 12.10 23.79 -2.25
C LYS A 95 10.66 24.29 -2.07
N THR A 96 9.80 24.04 -3.05
CA THR A 96 8.37 24.39 -2.96
C THR A 96 7.69 23.59 -1.86
N ARG A 97 7.98 22.29 -1.71
CA ARG A 97 7.46 21.47 -0.62
C ARG A 97 7.87 22.02 0.74
N GLU A 98 9.14 22.39 0.91
CA GLU A 98 9.65 22.96 2.15
C GLU A 98 8.97 24.31 2.48
N LEU A 99 8.83 25.19 1.49
CA LEU A 99 8.14 26.48 1.65
C LEU A 99 6.67 26.33 2.05
N LEU A 100 5.99 25.31 1.55
CA LEU A 100 4.60 25.01 1.89
C LEU A 100 4.46 24.18 3.17
N GLY A 101 5.57 23.79 3.81
CA GLY A 101 5.56 22.93 4.99
C GLY A 101 5.08 21.50 4.69
N LEU A 102 5.06 21.10 3.42
CA LEU A 102 4.69 19.75 2.99
C LEU A 102 5.86 18.81 3.30
N ARG A 103 5.81 18.26 4.50
CA ARG A 103 6.78 17.24 4.96
C ARG A 103 6.22 15.87 4.64
N GLY A 104 7.12 14.95 4.37
CA GLY A 104 6.78 13.56 4.14
C GLY A 104 7.36 13.04 2.84
N GLU A 105 7.88 11.85 2.93
CA GLU A 105 8.32 11.06 1.81
C GLU A 105 7.15 10.24 1.29
N THR A 106 7.20 9.85 0.04
CA THR A 106 6.32 8.81 -0.52
C THR A 106 7.14 7.52 -0.54
N LEU A 107 6.55 6.47 0.00
CA LEU A 107 7.26 5.21 0.24
C LEU A 107 6.58 4.05 -0.48
N GLY A 108 7.38 3.26 -1.16
CA GLY A 108 7.07 1.89 -1.50
C GLY A 108 7.63 0.95 -0.43
N TYR A 109 7.14 -0.29 -0.41
CA TYR A 109 7.55 -1.28 0.59
C TYR A 109 7.91 -2.61 -0.06
N ARG A 110 9.01 -3.20 0.39
CA ARG A 110 9.37 -4.58 0.10
C ARG A 110 9.24 -5.41 1.37
N VAL A 111 8.53 -6.52 1.27
CA VAL A 111 8.33 -7.49 2.33
C VAL A 111 9.02 -8.78 1.94
N ASP A 112 9.96 -9.24 2.75
CA ASP A 112 10.63 -10.54 2.60
C ASP A 112 10.27 -11.42 3.81
N TYR A 113 9.74 -12.62 3.54
CA TYR A 113 9.35 -13.58 4.58
C TYR A 113 9.44 -15.01 4.08
N LYS A 114 10.11 -15.88 4.84
CA LYS A 114 10.24 -17.32 4.55
C LYS A 114 10.65 -17.64 3.09
N GLY A 115 11.55 -16.85 2.53
CA GLY A 115 12.03 -17.04 1.15
C GLY A 115 11.17 -16.40 0.07
N HIS A 116 10.02 -15.84 0.42
CA HIS A 116 9.16 -15.09 -0.49
C HIS A 116 9.37 -13.59 -0.40
N SER A 117 9.06 -12.88 -1.49
CA SER A 117 9.24 -11.44 -1.59
C SER A 117 8.05 -10.78 -2.30
N VAL A 118 7.53 -9.72 -1.69
CA VAL A 118 6.43 -8.91 -2.23
C VAL A 118 6.84 -7.45 -2.22
N VAL A 119 6.61 -6.74 -3.32
CA VAL A 119 6.81 -5.31 -3.40
C VAL A 119 5.51 -4.60 -3.68
N PHE A 120 5.26 -3.54 -2.91
CA PHE A 120 4.19 -2.58 -3.09
C PHE A 120 4.78 -1.26 -3.57
N SER A 121 4.35 -0.76 -4.72
CA SER A 121 4.85 0.51 -5.24
C SER A 121 4.48 1.71 -4.36
N GLY A 122 3.33 1.66 -3.68
CA GLY A 122 2.64 2.89 -3.29
C GLY A 122 2.28 3.69 -4.54
N ASP A 123 1.80 4.91 -4.36
CA ASP A 123 1.56 5.82 -5.49
C ASP A 123 2.88 6.39 -6.00
N THR A 124 3.09 6.33 -7.31
CA THR A 124 4.38 6.72 -7.88
C THR A 124 4.31 7.07 -9.36
N LYS A 125 5.04 8.10 -9.74
CA LYS A 125 5.41 8.35 -11.14
C LYS A 125 6.70 7.62 -11.45
N THR A 126 6.60 6.56 -12.21
CA THR A 126 7.76 5.72 -12.50
C THR A 126 8.63 6.30 -13.61
N SER A 127 9.93 6.22 -13.42
CA SER A 127 10.97 6.58 -14.39
C SER A 127 12.02 5.47 -14.49
N THR A 128 12.94 5.62 -15.42
CA THR A 128 14.08 4.69 -15.58
C THR A 128 15.07 4.73 -14.41
N LYS A 129 14.90 5.66 -13.47
CA LYS A 129 15.73 5.85 -12.28
C LYS A 129 15.00 5.50 -10.98
N SER A 130 13.73 5.12 -11.06
CA SER A 130 12.93 4.83 -9.86
C SER A 130 13.46 3.62 -9.10
N ASP A 131 13.51 3.73 -7.79
CA ASP A 131 14.02 2.70 -6.88
C ASP A 131 13.18 1.41 -6.95
N ILE A 132 11.95 1.48 -7.41
CA ILE A 132 11.12 0.30 -7.63
C ILE A 132 11.76 -0.72 -8.57
N LEU A 133 12.59 -0.28 -9.53
CA LEU A 133 13.34 -1.17 -10.41
C LEU A 133 14.38 -2.00 -9.65
N LYS A 134 14.99 -1.42 -8.61
CA LYS A 134 15.96 -2.08 -7.74
C LYS A 134 15.27 -3.05 -6.79
N TYR A 135 14.24 -2.57 -6.08
CA TYR A 135 13.58 -3.35 -5.05
C TYR A 135 12.63 -4.41 -5.61
N GLY A 136 12.09 -4.20 -6.81
CA GLY A 136 11.21 -5.13 -7.51
C GLY A 136 11.91 -6.22 -8.32
N GLN A 137 13.26 -6.21 -8.40
CA GLN A 137 13.99 -7.16 -9.21
C GLN A 137 13.78 -8.61 -8.77
N GLY A 138 13.17 -9.43 -9.63
CA GLY A 138 13.02 -10.86 -9.45
C GLY A 138 12.15 -11.28 -8.25
N VAL A 139 11.30 -10.40 -7.75
CA VAL A 139 10.41 -10.71 -6.61
C VAL A 139 9.29 -11.67 -7.01
N ASP A 140 8.69 -12.35 -6.03
CA ASP A 140 7.53 -13.19 -6.31
C ASP A 140 6.34 -12.36 -6.78
N LEU A 141 6.01 -11.28 -6.06
CA LEU A 141 4.91 -10.38 -6.42
C LEU A 141 5.41 -8.94 -6.52
N LEU A 142 5.08 -8.26 -7.62
CA LEU A 142 5.23 -6.83 -7.76
C LEU A 142 3.85 -6.19 -7.94
N ILE A 143 3.36 -5.54 -6.89
CA ILE A 143 2.05 -4.88 -6.84
C ILE A 143 2.27 -3.39 -7.13
N HIS A 144 1.67 -2.89 -8.20
CA HIS A 144 1.88 -1.54 -8.68
C HIS A 144 0.55 -0.81 -8.90
N GLU A 145 0.53 0.49 -8.57
CA GLU A 145 -0.55 1.39 -8.93
C GLU A 145 -0.56 1.66 -10.43
N VAL A 146 -1.66 2.18 -10.97
CA VAL A 146 -1.73 2.59 -12.37
C VAL A 146 -2.79 3.65 -12.61
N GLN A 147 -2.46 4.61 -13.45
CA GLN A 147 -3.44 5.57 -13.99
C GLN A 147 -3.57 5.44 -15.51
N VAL A 148 -4.79 5.13 -15.95
CA VAL A 148 -5.12 5.12 -17.38
C VAL A 148 -5.48 6.53 -17.82
N PRO A 149 -4.81 7.07 -18.87
CA PRO A 149 -5.18 8.36 -19.45
C PRO A 149 -6.62 8.35 -19.96
N SER A 150 -7.31 9.49 -19.86
CA SER A 150 -8.70 9.59 -20.33
C SER A 150 -8.78 9.28 -21.84
N PRO A 151 -9.73 8.44 -22.26
CA PRO A 151 -9.90 8.13 -23.68
C PRO A 151 -10.13 9.41 -24.52
N GLY A 152 -9.38 9.56 -25.61
CA GLY A 152 -9.50 10.71 -26.51
C GLY A 152 -8.89 12.02 -26.01
N ALA A 153 -8.27 12.04 -24.83
CA ALA A 153 -7.53 13.21 -24.38
C ALA A 153 -6.31 13.46 -25.28
N THR A 154 -6.08 14.73 -25.64
CA THR A 154 -4.87 15.11 -26.38
C THR A 154 -3.62 14.96 -25.50
N PRO A 155 -2.42 14.83 -26.08
CA PRO A 155 -1.18 14.82 -25.32
C PRO A 155 -1.06 16.05 -24.38
N GLU A 156 -1.49 17.23 -24.84
CA GLU A 156 -1.46 18.47 -24.05
C GLU A 156 -2.42 18.41 -22.87
N ALA A 157 -3.63 17.85 -23.06
CA ALA A 157 -4.59 17.66 -21.97
C ALA A 157 -4.08 16.65 -20.93
N ASN A 158 -3.40 15.59 -21.36
CA ASN A 158 -2.76 14.64 -20.46
C ASN A 158 -1.59 15.26 -19.70
N LEU A 159 -0.77 16.10 -20.35
CA LEU A 159 0.31 16.84 -19.66
C LEU A 159 -0.22 17.85 -18.65
N ALA A 160 -1.38 18.46 -18.91
CA ALA A 160 -2.04 19.37 -17.97
C ALA A 160 -2.73 18.64 -16.80
N ASN A 161 -2.89 17.32 -16.86
CA ASN A 161 -3.48 16.53 -15.80
C ASN A 161 -2.45 16.28 -14.69
N VAL A 162 -2.59 17.00 -13.58
CA VAL A 162 -1.70 16.89 -12.41
C VAL A 162 -1.64 15.45 -11.90
N SER A 163 -2.75 14.72 -11.92
CA SER A 163 -2.78 13.32 -11.50
C SER A 163 -1.84 12.45 -12.36
N LEU A 164 -1.86 12.60 -13.68
CA LEU A 164 -0.94 11.87 -14.57
C LEU A 164 0.53 12.25 -14.39
N SER A 165 0.81 13.39 -13.78
CA SER A 165 2.20 13.79 -13.49
C SER A 165 2.79 13.08 -12.26
N VAL A 166 1.95 12.46 -11.44
CA VAL A 166 2.35 11.82 -10.18
C VAL A 166 1.98 10.34 -10.09
N HIS A 167 1.26 9.81 -11.08
CA HIS A 167 0.93 8.40 -11.22
C HIS A 167 1.51 7.81 -12.52
N SER A 168 1.67 6.49 -12.55
CA SER A 168 2.25 5.77 -13.68
C SER A 168 1.19 5.30 -14.66
N THR A 169 1.44 5.49 -15.95
CA THR A 169 0.60 4.95 -17.03
C THR A 169 0.84 3.44 -17.25
N PRO A 170 -0.07 2.71 -17.91
CA PRO A 170 0.14 1.29 -18.25
C PRO A 170 1.45 1.01 -19.00
N ALA A 171 1.89 1.95 -19.84
CA ALA A 171 3.17 1.85 -20.57
C ALA A 171 4.38 1.93 -19.63
N GLU A 172 4.36 2.87 -18.67
CA GLU A 172 5.42 3.05 -17.68
C GLU A 172 5.47 1.87 -16.72
N VAL A 173 4.31 1.38 -16.26
CA VAL A 173 4.25 0.21 -15.37
C VAL A 173 4.66 -1.07 -16.12
N GLY A 174 4.23 -1.23 -17.37
CA GLY A 174 4.68 -2.34 -18.22
C GLY A 174 6.20 -2.37 -18.39
N PHE A 175 6.83 -1.19 -18.53
CA PHE A 175 8.29 -1.07 -18.53
C PHE A 175 8.89 -1.55 -17.19
N VAL A 176 8.30 -1.16 -16.05
CA VAL A 176 8.76 -1.63 -14.72
C VAL A 176 8.68 -3.14 -14.63
N PHE A 177 7.54 -3.75 -14.98
CA PHE A 177 7.35 -5.19 -14.95
C PHE A 177 8.35 -5.92 -15.84
N ALA A 178 8.57 -5.43 -17.07
CA ALA A 178 9.53 -6.00 -17.99
C ALA A 178 10.98 -5.94 -17.50
N LYS A 179 11.35 -4.87 -16.78
CA LYS A 179 12.69 -4.72 -16.19
C LYS A 179 12.86 -5.50 -14.90
N SER A 180 11.86 -5.47 -14.04
CA SER A 180 11.90 -6.13 -12.73
C SER A 180 11.72 -7.65 -12.82
N ARG A 181 10.99 -8.15 -13.82
CA ARG A 181 10.71 -9.60 -14.03
C ARG A 181 10.21 -10.30 -12.78
N PRO A 182 9.11 -9.83 -12.16
CA PRO A 182 8.51 -10.54 -11.04
C PRO A 182 7.97 -11.90 -11.50
N LYS A 183 7.80 -12.86 -10.59
CA LYS A 183 7.08 -14.09 -10.91
C LYS A 183 5.61 -13.79 -11.27
N MET A 184 5.00 -12.79 -10.60
CA MET A 184 3.66 -12.26 -10.94
C MET A 184 3.63 -10.74 -10.77
N ALA A 185 3.21 -10.05 -11.83
CA ALA A 185 2.90 -8.63 -11.81
C ALA A 185 1.43 -8.42 -11.45
N ILE A 186 1.14 -7.44 -10.61
CA ILE A 186 -0.22 -7.20 -10.11
C ILE A 186 -0.52 -5.71 -10.16
N TYR A 187 -1.68 -5.35 -10.71
CA TYR A 187 -2.22 -4.01 -10.58
C TYR A 187 -3.13 -3.88 -9.37
N SER A 188 -2.93 -2.80 -8.63
CA SER A 188 -3.80 -2.31 -7.55
C SER A 188 -3.89 -0.79 -7.67
N HIS A 189 -4.73 -0.12 -6.88
CA HIS A 189 -4.88 1.34 -6.93
C HIS A 189 -5.05 1.85 -8.38
N ILE A 190 -6.16 1.44 -9.01
CA ILE A 190 -6.43 1.68 -10.44
C ILE A 190 -7.20 2.99 -10.61
N ILE A 191 -6.66 3.90 -11.41
CA ILE A 191 -7.26 5.22 -11.69
C ILE A 191 -7.56 5.32 -13.21
N PRO A 192 -8.77 5.70 -13.62
CA PRO A 192 -9.97 5.90 -12.80
C PRO A 192 -10.58 4.57 -12.32
N PRO A 193 -11.37 4.60 -11.24
CA PRO A 193 -12.18 3.45 -10.85
C PRO A 193 -13.10 2.99 -11.99
N GLY A 194 -13.26 1.66 -12.15
CA GLY A 194 -14.07 1.08 -13.20
C GLY A 194 -13.32 0.77 -14.50
N THR A 195 -12.02 1.05 -14.59
CA THR A 195 -11.17 0.50 -15.65
C THR A 195 -11.20 -1.03 -15.56
N THR A 196 -11.54 -1.69 -16.67
CA THR A 196 -11.65 -3.15 -16.67
C THR A 196 -10.27 -3.82 -16.66
N ALA A 197 -10.24 -5.06 -16.13
CA ALA A 197 -9.01 -5.85 -16.16
C ALA A 197 -8.55 -6.17 -17.59
N GLU A 198 -9.51 -6.35 -18.50
CA GLU A 198 -9.26 -6.58 -19.93
C GLU A 198 -8.60 -5.38 -20.59
N ASP A 199 -9.18 -4.17 -20.42
CA ASP A 199 -8.64 -2.93 -20.99
C ASP A 199 -7.24 -2.65 -20.45
N LEU A 200 -7.05 -2.76 -19.14
CA LEU A 200 -5.75 -2.50 -18.51
C LEU A 200 -4.68 -3.50 -18.98
N THR A 201 -5.05 -4.77 -19.07
CA THR A 201 -4.17 -5.80 -19.61
C THR A 201 -3.80 -5.50 -21.06
N ALA A 202 -4.78 -5.15 -21.90
CA ALA A 202 -4.53 -4.80 -23.29
C ALA A 202 -3.58 -3.60 -23.47
N LEU A 203 -3.74 -2.57 -22.64
CA LEU A 203 -2.87 -1.39 -22.62
C LEU A 203 -1.44 -1.70 -22.16
N THR A 204 -1.25 -2.72 -21.35
CA THR A 204 0.06 -3.11 -20.78
C THR A 204 0.83 -4.09 -21.68
N ARG A 205 0.14 -4.98 -22.40
CA ARG A 205 0.74 -6.05 -23.21
C ARG A 205 1.77 -5.60 -24.26
N PRO A 206 1.70 -4.41 -24.88
CA PRO A 206 2.77 -3.92 -25.75
C PRO A 206 4.13 -3.74 -25.07
N TYR A 207 4.15 -3.65 -23.74
CA TYR A 207 5.34 -3.36 -22.93
C TYR A 207 5.77 -4.50 -22.02
N TYR A 208 4.85 -5.44 -21.70
CA TYR A 208 5.10 -6.56 -20.82
C TYR A 208 4.28 -7.79 -21.21
N ASP A 209 4.97 -8.90 -21.47
CA ASP A 209 4.40 -10.18 -21.89
C ASP A 209 4.35 -11.26 -20.78
N GLY A 210 4.90 -10.94 -19.61
CA GLY A 210 4.94 -11.86 -18.47
C GLY A 210 3.60 -12.05 -17.75
N PRO A 211 3.58 -12.85 -16.65
CA PRO A 211 2.38 -13.06 -15.84
C PRO A 211 1.86 -11.76 -15.24
N LEU A 212 0.58 -11.47 -15.49
CA LEU A 212 -0.08 -10.22 -15.08
C LEU A 212 -1.49 -10.51 -14.58
N THR A 213 -1.82 -9.95 -13.43
CA THR A 213 -3.15 -9.98 -12.83
C THR A 213 -3.59 -8.58 -12.41
N VAL A 214 -4.86 -8.28 -12.58
CA VAL A 214 -5.49 -7.06 -12.08
C VAL A 214 -6.24 -7.41 -10.81
N ALA A 215 -5.83 -6.82 -9.68
CA ALA A 215 -6.44 -7.12 -8.40
C ALA A 215 -7.85 -6.52 -8.29
N HIS A 216 -8.69 -7.17 -7.51
CA HIS A 216 -9.99 -6.72 -7.08
C HIS A 216 -10.17 -6.96 -5.58
N ASP A 217 -11.21 -6.38 -4.98
CA ASP A 217 -11.49 -6.55 -3.56
C ASP A 217 -11.68 -8.03 -3.20
N PHE A 218 -11.09 -8.43 -2.07
CA PHE A 218 -11.12 -9.81 -1.55
C PHE A 218 -10.32 -10.85 -2.35
N MET A 219 -9.53 -10.44 -3.35
CA MET A 219 -8.58 -11.36 -3.98
C MET A 219 -7.54 -11.82 -2.94
N GLU A 220 -7.36 -13.12 -2.83
CA GLU A 220 -6.33 -13.74 -2.00
C GLU A 220 -5.20 -14.29 -2.88
N ILE A 221 -3.96 -14.01 -2.49
CA ILE A 221 -2.78 -14.52 -3.17
C ILE A 221 -1.92 -15.27 -2.15
N THR A 222 -1.81 -16.57 -2.34
CA THR A 222 -1.00 -17.44 -1.48
C THR A 222 0.31 -17.78 -2.17
N LEU A 223 1.42 -17.56 -1.46
CA LEU A 223 2.76 -17.95 -1.87
C LEU A 223 3.13 -19.24 -1.13
N SER A 224 3.37 -20.33 -1.87
CA SER A 224 3.70 -21.64 -1.29
C SER A 224 4.78 -22.32 -2.12
N GLY A 225 6.00 -22.40 -1.59
CA GLY A 225 7.14 -22.86 -2.36
C GLY A 225 7.35 -22.01 -3.62
N ASP A 226 7.34 -22.62 -4.80
CA ASP A 226 7.44 -21.89 -6.08
C ASP A 226 6.09 -21.52 -6.69
N GLU A 227 4.98 -21.89 -6.04
CA GLU A 227 3.64 -21.69 -6.56
C GLU A 227 3.04 -20.35 -6.07
N ILE A 228 2.31 -19.70 -6.98
CA ILE A 228 1.48 -18.53 -6.70
C ILE A 228 0.04 -18.92 -6.97
N ILE A 229 -0.76 -19.01 -5.92
CA ILE A 229 -2.16 -19.40 -6.00
C ILE A 229 -3.01 -18.15 -5.84
N ILE A 230 -3.85 -17.85 -6.83
CA ILE A 230 -4.79 -16.72 -6.82
C ILE A 230 -6.20 -17.29 -6.65
N GLY A 231 -6.93 -16.74 -5.71
CA GLY A 231 -8.31 -17.08 -5.42
C GLY A 231 -9.07 -15.89 -4.86
N ASP A 232 -10.35 -16.08 -4.66
CA ASP A 232 -11.20 -15.12 -3.98
C ASP A 232 -11.47 -15.63 -2.57
N ARG A 233 -11.39 -14.72 -1.60
CA ARG A 233 -11.89 -15.03 -0.28
C ARG A 233 -13.39 -15.27 -0.38
N GLU A 234 -13.82 -16.51 -0.14
CA GLU A 234 -15.24 -16.79 -0.04
C GLU A 234 -15.86 -15.81 0.97
N LYS A 235 -16.96 -15.14 0.59
CA LYS A 235 -17.76 -14.41 1.55
C LYS A 235 -18.20 -15.43 2.58
N GLN A 236 -17.52 -15.45 3.74
CA GLN A 236 -17.97 -16.28 4.85
C GLN A 236 -19.41 -15.86 5.15
N GLY A 237 -20.35 -16.72 4.77
CA GLY A 237 -21.74 -16.59 5.12
C GLY A 237 -21.84 -16.59 6.64
N ASP A 238 -22.51 -15.57 7.17
CA ASP A 238 -23.06 -15.47 8.51
C ASP A 238 -22.32 -16.18 9.66
N GLY A 239 -21.37 -15.48 10.28
CA GLY A 239 -21.20 -15.51 11.70
C GLY A 239 -20.72 -16.81 12.33
N LYS A 240 -19.54 -17.32 11.96
CA LYS A 240 -18.70 -18.07 12.89
C LYS A 240 -17.27 -17.56 12.74
N PHE A 241 -16.88 -16.68 13.67
CA PHE A 241 -15.47 -16.45 13.95
C PHE A 241 -14.92 -17.77 14.54
N GLU A 242 -14.28 -18.59 13.73
CA GLU A 242 -13.39 -19.58 14.28
C GLU A 242 -12.18 -18.83 14.85
N ASP A 243 -12.03 -18.97 16.16
CA ASP A 243 -10.97 -18.43 16.99
C ASP A 243 -9.62 -18.95 16.48
N SER A 244 -8.99 -18.21 15.55
CA SER A 244 -7.62 -18.51 15.14
C SER A 244 -6.66 -18.04 16.22
N ARG A 245 -6.62 -18.79 17.33
CA ARG A 245 -5.48 -18.80 18.23
C ARG A 245 -4.31 -19.42 17.50
N VAL A 246 -3.43 -18.63 17.00
CA VAL A 246 -2.04 -19.04 16.79
C VAL A 246 -1.17 -17.81 16.87
N LEU A 247 -0.53 -17.64 18.00
CA LEU A 247 0.89 -17.45 18.19
C LEU A 247 1.15 -17.49 19.69
N GLU A 248 1.15 -18.72 20.22
CA GLU A 248 1.86 -19.01 21.47
C GLU A 248 3.31 -19.34 21.11
N GLU A 249 4.23 -18.69 21.88
CA GLU A 249 5.67 -18.87 22.07
C GLU A 249 6.61 -18.29 21.00
#